data_534cda59c8a635512cefda8f92bd127f
#
_entry.id   534cda59c8a635512cefda8f92bd127f
#
_cell.length_a   1.000
_cell.length_b   1.000
_cell.length_c   1.000
_cell.angle_alpha   90.00
_cell.angle_beta   90.00
_cell.angle_gamma   90.00
#
_symmetry.space_group_name_H-M   'P 1'
#
loop_
_entity.id
_entity.type
_entity.pdbx_description
1 polymer ?
#
loop_
_entity_poly.entity_id
_entity_poly.type
_entity_poly.pdbx_seq_one_letter_code
_entity_poly.pdbx_strand_id
1 'polypeptide(L)'
;MTDSNTANSLALDLSLNDAKLESALAAARAVAVEKEWADRAIGRRDPSVWSDEDVVQRAVATRLGWLEAPFHFADEAVELKAFAAAAREEGFTTAVLGGMGGSSLAPALLTHVFGTADAIVPVRVLDSTDPVAVAATLDDLDPTATLFIVSTKSGTTAESLSFQAYQWARIDDALKAAGVWPTEPGDFMAAITDPDKSLNSIPHHDQLREVFINPPDIGGRYSALTYVGLVPAALLGVDLELLLEKARAMVMACGVSDPAKNPGLSLGLAMGVFAAAGRDKLTFVIDRELAAFGPWVEQLIAESTGKARLGNAGGPGVGVVPVDGEPLGAPSVYGNDRVFVRIALAGSAGPDPSIGANVDARLAELAAAGHPVIRINVGDKIEIGAEFVRWEVATALAGAVLGIEPFDQPNVEEAKTNTRAVIATFEDGAGASAQDPALAATDETATAAALKAHLGALLANGYASIQAYVHQTPARDKALLAIRTLLRDKTHRATTVGYGPRFLHSTGQLHKGGAPIGWFLQLVGEHPTDLEIPGKAYTFGQLIDAQAIGDARTIEDHKLPILRINLGPDPDAGLAALERALAAALKEA
;
A
#
# COMPACT_ATOMS: atom_id res chain seq x y z
N MET A 1 -9.88 -5.22 -37.13
CA MET A 1 -11.15 -5.50 -36.43
C MET A 1 -10.84 -5.28 -34.98
N THR A 2 -11.16 -4.10 -34.46
CA THR A 2 -11.00 -3.79 -33.03
C THR A 2 -12.03 -4.63 -32.29
N ASP A 3 -11.53 -5.57 -31.49
CA ASP A 3 -12.33 -6.52 -30.74
C ASP A 3 -13.35 -5.78 -29.85
N SER A 4 -14.63 -6.04 -30.08
CA SER A 4 -15.73 -5.53 -29.27
C SER A 4 -15.64 -5.96 -27.80
N ASN A 5 -14.79 -6.94 -27.47
CA ASN A 5 -14.55 -7.42 -26.12
C ASN A 5 -13.60 -6.51 -25.32
N THR A 6 -12.62 -5.88 -25.97
CA THR A 6 -11.69 -4.95 -25.29
C THR A 6 -12.38 -3.64 -24.90
N ALA A 7 -13.34 -3.16 -25.67
CA ALA A 7 -14.07 -1.92 -25.35
C ALA A 7 -15.00 -2.05 -24.12
N ASN A 8 -15.48 -3.27 -23.81
CA ASN A 8 -16.36 -3.51 -22.65
C ASN A 8 -15.58 -3.65 -21.33
N SER A 9 -14.30 -4.03 -21.37
CA SER A 9 -13.46 -4.15 -20.17
C SER A 9 -12.96 -2.79 -19.64
N LEU A 10 -12.96 -1.75 -20.48
CA LEU A 10 -12.47 -0.41 -20.12
C LEU A 10 -13.55 0.50 -19.52
N ALA A 11 -14.84 0.20 -19.74
CA ALA A 11 -15.94 1.04 -19.25
C ALA A 11 -16.14 0.92 -17.73
N LEU A 12 -16.43 2.05 -17.07
CA LEU A 12 -16.81 2.09 -15.67
C LEU A 12 -18.31 1.81 -15.55
N ASP A 13 -18.68 0.68 -14.94
CA ASP A 13 -20.07 0.39 -14.57
C ASP A 13 -20.34 0.99 -13.18
N LEU A 14 -21.18 2.01 -13.12
CA LEU A 14 -21.55 2.72 -11.90
C LEU A 14 -23.05 2.60 -11.63
N SER A 15 -23.41 1.90 -10.57
CA SER A 15 -24.76 1.94 -10.00
C SER A 15 -24.85 3.08 -8.99
N LEU A 16 -25.68 4.08 -9.28
CA LEU A 16 -25.87 5.27 -8.47
C LEU A 16 -27.36 5.58 -8.36
N ASN A 17 -27.89 5.65 -7.14
CA ASN A 17 -29.30 5.95 -6.84
C ASN A 17 -29.40 7.19 -5.94
N ASP A 18 -28.65 8.24 -6.25
CA ASP A 18 -28.63 9.50 -5.51
C ASP A 18 -28.56 10.66 -6.51
N ALA A 19 -29.69 11.33 -6.71
CA ALA A 19 -29.81 12.42 -7.69
C ALA A 19 -28.87 13.60 -7.43
N LYS A 20 -28.42 13.82 -6.16
CA LYS A 20 -27.47 14.88 -5.85
C LYS A 20 -26.06 14.48 -6.32
N LEU A 21 -25.67 13.24 -6.06
CA LEU A 21 -24.38 12.71 -6.53
C LEU A 21 -24.35 12.61 -8.06
N GLU A 22 -25.46 12.20 -8.70
CA GLU A 22 -25.58 12.18 -10.16
C GLU A 22 -25.37 13.58 -10.76
N SER A 23 -26.06 14.59 -10.19
CA SER A 23 -25.93 15.98 -10.63
C SER A 23 -24.51 16.52 -10.41
N ALA A 24 -23.91 16.23 -9.26
CA ALA A 24 -22.53 16.66 -8.96
C ALA A 24 -21.52 16.00 -9.91
N LEU A 25 -21.67 14.70 -10.19
CA LEU A 25 -20.82 13.99 -11.13
C LEU A 25 -20.97 14.50 -12.57
N ALA A 26 -22.20 14.83 -12.99
CA ALA A 26 -22.46 15.43 -14.30
C ALA A 26 -21.80 16.81 -14.42
N ALA A 27 -21.89 17.64 -13.38
CA ALA A 27 -21.21 18.94 -13.33
C ALA A 27 -19.67 18.79 -13.40
N ALA A 28 -19.09 17.85 -12.65
CA ALA A 28 -17.67 17.59 -12.68
C ALA A 28 -17.20 17.09 -14.07
N ARG A 29 -17.98 16.24 -14.74
CA ARG A 29 -17.73 15.82 -16.13
C ARG A 29 -17.71 17.01 -17.09
N ALA A 30 -18.66 17.93 -16.96
CA ALA A 30 -18.70 19.14 -17.79
C ALA A 30 -17.45 20.02 -17.58
N VAL A 31 -17.04 20.22 -16.33
CA VAL A 31 -15.80 20.96 -15.99
C VAL A 31 -14.55 20.27 -16.56
N ALA A 32 -14.47 18.95 -16.45
CA ALA A 32 -13.32 18.20 -16.96
C ALA A 32 -13.19 18.29 -18.49
N VAL A 33 -14.31 18.34 -19.21
CA VAL A 33 -14.34 18.56 -20.66
C VAL A 33 -13.97 20.01 -21.00
N GLU A 34 -14.59 21.00 -20.33
CA GLU A 34 -14.31 22.42 -20.55
C GLU A 34 -12.84 22.77 -20.31
N LYS A 35 -12.24 22.19 -19.26
CA LYS A 35 -10.84 22.39 -18.89
C LYS A 35 -9.86 21.45 -19.60
N GLU A 36 -10.33 20.61 -20.50
CA GLU A 36 -9.52 19.64 -21.27
C GLU A 36 -8.65 18.72 -20.37
N TRP A 37 -9.16 18.28 -19.24
CA TRP A 37 -8.33 17.55 -18.24
C TRP A 37 -7.69 16.29 -18.81
N ALA A 38 -8.37 15.52 -19.66
CA ALA A 38 -7.79 14.32 -20.23
C ALA A 38 -6.56 14.62 -21.10
N ASP A 39 -6.67 15.57 -22.04
CA ASP A 39 -5.56 15.95 -22.90
C ASP A 39 -4.45 16.67 -22.14
N ARG A 40 -4.80 17.56 -21.21
CA ARG A 40 -3.82 18.30 -20.41
C ARG A 40 -3.04 17.37 -19.47
N ALA A 41 -3.74 16.52 -18.68
CA ALA A 41 -3.09 15.65 -17.72
C ALA A 41 -2.28 14.53 -18.40
N ILE A 42 -2.89 13.84 -19.36
CA ILE A 42 -2.35 12.62 -19.95
C ILE A 42 -1.55 12.93 -21.24
N GLY A 43 -2.13 13.70 -22.16
CA GLY A 43 -1.50 14.00 -23.45
C GLY A 43 -0.35 14.98 -23.35
N ARG A 44 -0.53 16.09 -22.61
CA ARG A 44 0.47 17.17 -22.46
C ARG A 44 1.28 17.11 -21.16
N ARG A 45 0.86 16.31 -20.20
CA ARG A 45 1.44 16.26 -18.84
C ARG A 45 1.55 17.67 -18.21
N ASP A 46 0.48 18.44 -18.35
CA ASP A 46 0.39 19.81 -17.92
C ASP A 46 0.14 19.88 -16.40
N PRO A 47 1.12 20.33 -15.59
CA PRO A 47 0.98 20.36 -14.13
C PRO A 47 -0.09 21.36 -13.64
N SER A 48 -0.50 22.30 -14.50
CA SER A 48 -1.55 23.29 -14.18
C SER A 48 -2.96 22.67 -14.09
N VAL A 49 -3.12 21.37 -14.36
CA VAL A 49 -4.35 20.63 -14.04
C VAL A 49 -4.59 20.59 -12.52
N TRP A 50 -3.52 20.53 -11.72
CA TRP A 50 -3.61 20.36 -10.25
C TRP A 50 -3.45 21.68 -9.49
N SER A 51 -2.74 22.67 -10.02
CA SER A 51 -2.51 23.94 -9.33
C SER A 51 -2.24 25.09 -10.28
N ASP A 52 -2.68 26.29 -9.90
CA ASP A 52 -2.32 27.55 -10.57
C ASP A 52 -1.02 28.17 -10.02
N GLU A 53 -0.44 27.60 -8.95
CA GLU A 53 0.78 28.09 -8.32
C GLU A 53 2.04 27.53 -9.00
N ASP A 54 2.91 28.40 -9.51
CA ASP A 54 4.14 28.02 -10.22
C ASP A 54 5.06 27.07 -9.43
N VAL A 55 5.11 27.20 -8.10
CA VAL A 55 5.96 26.36 -7.25
C VAL A 55 5.43 24.95 -7.21
N VAL A 56 4.11 24.77 -7.11
CA VAL A 56 3.45 23.47 -7.12
C VAL A 56 3.55 22.85 -8.51
N GLN A 57 3.30 23.63 -9.58
CA GLN A 57 3.44 23.12 -10.95
C GLN A 57 4.85 22.58 -11.24
N ARG A 58 5.90 23.27 -10.79
CA ARG A 58 7.29 22.78 -10.93
C ARG A 58 7.51 21.47 -10.17
N ALA A 59 6.93 21.33 -8.98
CA ALA A 59 7.02 20.08 -8.21
C ALA A 59 6.28 18.93 -8.91
N VAL A 60 5.05 19.18 -9.37
CA VAL A 60 4.24 18.20 -10.12
C VAL A 60 4.94 17.76 -11.41
N ALA A 61 5.53 18.70 -12.16
CA ALA A 61 6.22 18.38 -13.42
C ALA A 61 7.36 17.35 -13.26
N THR A 62 7.96 17.27 -12.06
CA THR A 62 9.00 16.27 -11.74
C THR A 62 8.43 14.96 -11.18
N ARG A 63 7.12 14.69 -11.37
CA ARG A 63 6.44 13.52 -10.81
C ARG A 63 5.52 12.82 -11.82
N LEU A 64 5.56 13.20 -13.11
CA LEU A 64 4.64 12.70 -14.14
C LEU A 64 5.26 11.64 -15.06
N GLY A 65 6.49 11.20 -14.80
CA GLY A 65 7.19 10.19 -15.60
C GLY A 65 6.47 8.82 -15.67
N TRP A 66 5.63 8.50 -14.68
CA TRP A 66 4.86 7.27 -14.65
C TRP A 66 3.92 7.10 -15.86
N LEU A 67 3.47 8.18 -16.48
CA LEU A 67 2.66 8.14 -17.71
C LEU A 67 3.46 7.61 -18.92
N GLU A 68 4.77 7.77 -18.91
CA GLU A 68 5.65 7.27 -19.96
C GLU A 68 6.27 5.91 -19.63
N ALA A 69 6.23 5.50 -18.37
CA ALA A 69 6.82 4.23 -17.95
C ALA A 69 6.42 3.04 -18.84
N PRO A 70 5.14 2.82 -19.21
CA PRO A 70 4.75 1.70 -20.08
C PRO A 70 5.37 1.74 -21.48
N PHE A 71 5.78 2.91 -21.95
CA PHE A 71 6.42 3.09 -23.24
C PHE A 71 7.94 2.93 -23.13
N HIS A 72 8.54 3.59 -22.13
CA HIS A 72 9.97 3.53 -21.85
C HIS A 72 10.44 2.09 -21.56
N PHE A 73 9.78 1.40 -20.66
CA PHE A 73 10.16 0.06 -20.22
C PHE A 73 9.79 -1.06 -21.23
N ALA A 74 9.08 -0.74 -22.32
CA ALA A 74 8.86 -1.72 -23.38
C ALA A 74 10.16 -2.15 -24.07
N ASP A 75 11.11 -1.24 -24.20
CA ASP A 75 12.41 -1.52 -24.81
C ASP A 75 13.32 -2.34 -23.83
N GLU A 76 13.10 -2.22 -22.52
CA GLU A 76 13.83 -2.93 -21.47
C GLU A 76 13.36 -4.39 -21.24
N ALA A 77 12.18 -4.76 -21.78
CA ALA A 77 11.56 -6.07 -21.50
C ALA A 77 12.47 -7.25 -21.90
N VAL A 78 13.23 -7.12 -22.98
CA VAL A 78 14.14 -8.17 -23.49
C VAL A 78 15.32 -8.37 -22.52
N GLU A 79 15.89 -7.27 -22.02
CA GLU A 79 17.02 -7.31 -21.08
C GLU A 79 16.60 -7.87 -19.73
N LEU A 80 15.41 -7.51 -19.25
CA LEU A 80 14.85 -8.06 -18.02
C LEU A 80 14.57 -9.57 -18.11
N LYS A 81 14.08 -10.06 -19.23
CA LYS A 81 13.93 -11.49 -19.46
C LYS A 81 15.27 -12.21 -19.50
N ALA A 82 16.30 -11.60 -20.12
CA ALA A 82 17.65 -12.14 -20.13
C ALA A 82 18.26 -12.19 -18.73
N PHE A 83 18.07 -11.15 -17.92
CA PHE A 83 18.47 -11.13 -16.51
C PHE A 83 17.84 -12.29 -15.71
N ALA A 84 16.53 -12.51 -15.84
CA ALA A 84 15.85 -13.59 -15.16
C ALA A 84 16.35 -14.98 -15.58
N ALA A 85 16.60 -15.18 -16.88
CA ALA A 85 17.17 -16.42 -17.40
C ALA A 85 18.60 -16.66 -16.87
N ALA A 86 19.45 -15.64 -16.91
CA ALA A 86 20.82 -15.71 -16.36
C ALA A 86 20.82 -16.06 -14.87
N ALA A 87 19.94 -15.42 -14.08
CA ALA A 87 19.80 -15.73 -12.66
C ALA A 87 19.47 -17.22 -12.43
N ARG A 88 18.59 -17.79 -13.25
CA ARG A 88 18.24 -19.21 -13.18
C ARG A 88 19.42 -20.11 -13.58
N GLU A 89 20.11 -19.79 -14.66
CA GLU A 89 21.25 -20.56 -15.19
C GLU A 89 22.43 -20.55 -14.19
N GLU A 90 22.63 -19.46 -13.48
CA GLU A 90 23.64 -19.31 -12.43
C GLU A 90 23.30 -20.03 -11.12
N GLY A 91 22.09 -20.61 -11.01
CA GLY A 91 21.70 -21.46 -9.88
C GLY A 91 20.89 -20.78 -8.79
N PHE A 92 20.42 -19.55 -9.00
CA PHE A 92 19.47 -18.93 -8.06
C PHE A 92 18.15 -19.69 -8.05
N THR A 93 17.75 -20.13 -6.87
CA THR A 93 16.52 -20.90 -6.63
C THR A 93 15.37 -20.05 -6.11
N THR A 94 15.68 -18.89 -5.52
CA THR A 94 14.74 -17.93 -4.98
C THR A 94 15.30 -16.52 -5.10
N ALA A 95 14.45 -15.54 -5.36
CA ALA A 95 14.76 -14.14 -5.18
C ALA A 95 13.99 -13.58 -3.98
N VAL A 96 14.66 -12.74 -3.16
CA VAL A 96 14.02 -12.01 -2.07
C VAL A 96 14.14 -10.52 -2.33
N LEU A 97 13.01 -9.84 -2.47
CA LEU A 97 12.98 -8.39 -2.63
C LEU A 97 12.73 -7.75 -1.26
N GLY A 98 13.73 -7.02 -0.74
CA GLY A 98 13.63 -6.23 0.49
C GLY A 98 13.30 -4.78 0.20
N GLY A 99 12.08 -4.33 0.54
CA GLY A 99 11.60 -2.98 0.26
C GLY A 99 10.41 -2.58 1.10
N MET A 100 10.02 -1.30 1.04
CA MET A 100 8.88 -0.78 1.80
C MET A 100 7.94 0.03 0.91
N GLY A 101 6.63 -0.06 1.17
CA GLY A 101 5.61 0.72 0.47
C GLY A 101 5.69 0.57 -1.05
N GLY A 102 5.89 1.67 -1.79
CA GLY A 102 6.00 1.65 -3.25
C GLY A 102 7.13 0.76 -3.79
N SER A 103 8.13 0.41 -2.96
CA SER A 103 9.20 -0.51 -3.34
C SER A 103 8.89 -1.99 -3.12
N SER A 104 7.76 -2.33 -2.49
CA SER A 104 7.37 -3.73 -2.16
C SER A 104 5.95 -4.11 -2.60
N LEU A 105 4.99 -3.18 -2.60
CA LEU A 105 3.58 -3.52 -2.79
C LEU A 105 3.27 -3.99 -4.22
N ALA A 106 3.83 -3.35 -5.25
CA ALA A 106 3.68 -3.85 -6.63
C ALA A 106 4.37 -5.21 -6.83
N PRO A 107 5.62 -5.45 -6.35
CA PRO A 107 6.22 -6.79 -6.30
C PRO A 107 5.35 -7.84 -5.61
N ALA A 108 4.81 -7.53 -4.43
CA ALA A 108 3.94 -8.45 -3.69
C ALA A 108 2.65 -8.76 -4.46
N LEU A 109 2.05 -7.75 -5.10
CA LEU A 109 0.87 -7.93 -5.95
C LEU A 109 1.17 -8.85 -7.13
N LEU A 110 2.25 -8.61 -7.87
CA LEU A 110 2.63 -9.41 -9.02
C LEU A 110 2.94 -10.86 -8.63
N THR A 111 3.63 -11.06 -7.50
CA THR A 111 3.88 -12.39 -6.93
C THR A 111 2.58 -13.12 -6.59
N HIS A 112 1.60 -12.44 -6.00
CA HIS A 112 0.29 -13.01 -5.70
C HIS A 112 -0.51 -13.37 -6.95
N VAL A 113 -0.57 -12.46 -7.92
CA VAL A 113 -1.38 -12.60 -9.15
C VAL A 113 -0.85 -13.72 -10.05
N PHE A 114 0.46 -13.75 -10.27
CA PHE A 114 1.06 -14.72 -11.19
C PHE A 114 1.51 -16.01 -10.49
N GLY A 115 1.70 -15.97 -9.17
CA GLY A 115 2.18 -17.11 -8.39
C GLY A 115 3.65 -17.40 -8.60
N THR A 116 4.14 -18.45 -7.97
CA THR A 116 5.57 -18.84 -8.03
C THR A 116 5.78 -20.24 -8.58
N ALA A 117 4.71 -20.97 -8.92
CA ALA A 117 4.82 -22.38 -9.34
C ALA A 117 5.54 -22.54 -10.68
N ASP A 118 5.29 -21.63 -11.63
CA ASP A 118 5.89 -21.65 -12.97
C ASP A 118 6.95 -20.54 -13.15
N ALA A 119 7.40 -19.94 -12.04
CA ALA A 119 8.38 -18.85 -12.06
C ALA A 119 9.74 -19.30 -12.59
N ILE A 120 10.43 -18.42 -13.31
CA ILE A 120 11.84 -18.61 -13.69
C ILE A 120 12.68 -18.69 -12.41
N VAL A 121 12.55 -17.69 -11.53
CA VAL A 121 13.06 -17.66 -10.16
C VAL A 121 11.91 -17.20 -9.25
N PRO A 122 11.42 -18.03 -8.32
CA PRO A 122 10.38 -17.64 -7.37
C PRO A 122 10.76 -16.40 -6.56
N VAL A 123 9.81 -15.47 -6.38
CA VAL A 123 10.05 -14.22 -5.65
C VAL A 123 9.34 -14.26 -4.29
N ARG A 124 10.06 -13.87 -3.24
CA ARG A 124 9.49 -13.52 -1.92
C ARG A 124 9.67 -12.01 -1.69
N VAL A 125 8.77 -11.40 -0.93
CA VAL A 125 8.87 -9.98 -0.55
C VAL A 125 9.07 -9.87 0.95
N LEU A 126 10.07 -9.10 1.36
CA LEU A 126 10.38 -8.75 2.74
C LEU A 126 10.10 -7.27 2.96
N ASP A 127 9.03 -6.96 3.69
CA ASP A 127 8.56 -5.61 3.97
C ASP A 127 8.09 -5.41 5.42
N SER A 128 8.66 -6.18 6.33
CA SER A 128 8.43 -6.08 7.77
C SER A 128 9.75 -6.14 8.53
N THR A 129 9.90 -5.27 9.52
CA THR A 129 11.05 -5.31 10.46
C THR A 129 10.77 -6.15 11.71
N ASP A 130 9.62 -6.83 11.78
CA ASP A 130 9.38 -7.84 12.81
C ASP A 130 10.43 -8.95 12.70
N PRO A 131 11.21 -9.25 13.76
CA PRO A 131 12.30 -10.23 13.69
C PRO A 131 11.83 -11.62 13.28
N VAL A 132 10.61 -12.02 13.66
CA VAL A 132 10.02 -13.31 13.25
C VAL A 132 9.69 -13.29 11.75
N ALA A 133 9.22 -12.16 11.21
CA ALA A 133 8.95 -12.02 9.79
C ALA A 133 10.24 -12.06 8.95
N VAL A 134 11.32 -11.41 9.42
CA VAL A 134 12.64 -11.46 8.77
C VAL A 134 13.17 -12.89 8.75
N ALA A 135 13.16 -13.58 9.89
CA ALA A 135 13.57 -14.97 10.00
C ALA A 135 12.72 -15.89 9.10
N ALA A 136 11.39 -15.77 9.15
CA ALA A 136 10.48 -16.58 8.34
C ALA A 136 10.65 -16.39 6.83
N THR A 137 11.16 -15.23 6.40
CA THR A 137 11.41 -14.96 4.98
C THR A 137 12.75 -15.52 4.51
N LEU A 138 13.78 -15.55 5.37
CA LEU A 138 15.17 -15.77 4.98
C LEU A 138 15.80 -17.07 5.51
N ASP A 139 15.41 -17.58 6.71
CA ASP A 139 16.18 -18.61 7.40
C ASP A 139 16.13 -19.98 6.74
N ASP A 140 15.07 -20.28 5.98
CA ASP A 140 14.94 -21.53 5.21
C ASP A 140 15.68 -21.49 3.86
N LEU A 141 16.29 -20.35 3.49
CA LEU A 141 16.96 -20.14 2.22
C LEU A 141 18.47 -20.31 2.35
N ASP A 142 19.09 -20.96 1.35
CA ASP A 142 20.53 -20.92 1.15
C ASP A 142 20.93 -19.52 0.67
N PRO A 143 21.75 -18.77 1.45
CA PRO A 143 22.16 -17.42 1.06
C PRO A 143 22.90 -17.36 -0.29
N THR A 144 23.62 -18.44 -0.66
CA THR A 144 24.40 -18.52 -1.91
C THR A 144 23.60 -19.03 -3.11
N ALA A 145 22.35 -19.43 -2.91
CA ALA A 145 21.37 -19.76 -3.96
C ALA A 145 20.19 -18.77 -3.97
N THR A 146 20.27 -17.67 -3.22
CA THR A 146 19.26 -16.64 -3.11
C THR A 146 19.73 -15.33 -3.71
N LEU A 147 19.00 -14.81 -4.71
CA LEU A 147 19.20 -13.46 -5.23
C LEU A 147 18.48 -12.46 -4.32
N PHE A 148 19.22 -11.60 -3.62
CA PHE A 148 18.61 -10.57 -2.80
C PHE A 148 18.55 -9.23 -3.53
N ILE A 149 17.35 -8.63 -3.60
CA ILE A 149 17.10 -7.39 -4.33
C ILE A 149 16.76 -6.28 -3.32
N VAL A 150 17.66 -5.32 -3.16
CA VAL A 150 17.44 -4.12 -2.34
C VAL A 150 16.59 -3.14 -3.14
N SER A 151 15.33 -2.95 -2.76
CA SER A 151 14.42 -2.02 -3.43
C SER A 151 14.21 -0.78 -2.57
N THR A 152 14.76 0.36 -2.99
CA THR A 152 14.65 1.64 -2.26
C THR A 152 14.85 2.84 -3.17
N LYS A 153 13.78 3.65 -3.36
CA LYS A 153 13.85 4.85 -4.20
C LYS A 153 14.90 5.85 -3.72
N SER A 154 14.94 6.13 -2.42
CA SER A 154 15.82 7.16 -1.84
C SER A 154 17.24 6.67 -1.49
N GLY A 155 17.49 5.37 -1.52
CA GLY A 155 18.72 4.77 -1.03
C GLY A 155 18.94 4.88 0.49
N THR A 156 17.97 5.43 1.24
CA THR A 156 18.13 5.74 2.67
C THR A 156 17.04 5.15 3.56
N THR A 157 16.17 4.29 3.01
CA THR A 157 15.11 3.62 3.78
C THR A 157 15.72 2.67 4.80
N ALA A 158 15.56 2.96 6.08
CA ALA A 158 16.24 2.24 7.15
C ALA A 158 15.94 0.73 7.14
N GLU A 159 14.71 0.36 6.86
CA GLU A 159 14.25 -1.02 6.76
C GLU A 159 14.96 -1.78 5.63
N SER A 160 14.93 -1.22 4.41
CA SER A 160 15.58 -1.85 3.24
C SER A 160 17.09 -2.02 3.44
N LEU A 161 17.75 -1.02 4.05
CA LEU A 161 19.18 -1.09 4.36
C LEU A 161 19.47 -2.07 5.51
N SER A 162 18.56 -2.24 6.47
CA SER A 162 18.68 -3.25 7.53
C SER A 162 18.57 -4.66 6.96
N PHE A 163 17.64 -4.89 6.03
CA PHE A 163 17.51 -6.16 5.32
C PHE A 163 18.76 -6.46 4.49
N GLN A 164 19.31 -5.46 3.79
CA GLN A 164 20.56 -5.59 3.04
C GLN A 164 21.72 -5.99 3.96
N ALA A 165 21.90 -5.28 5.07
CA ALA A 165 22.99 -5.56 6.01
C ALA A 165 22.89 -6.97 6.59
N TYR A 166 21.68 -7.41 6.94
CA TYR A 166 21.42 -8.75 7.48
C TYR A 166 21.74 -9.84 6.43
N GLN A 167 21.24 -9.68 5.21
CA GLN A 167 21.49 -10.66 4.14
C GLN A 167 22.95 -10.65 3.68
N TRP A 168 23.60 -9.48 3.62
CA TRP A 168 25.01 -9.37 3.32
C TRP A 168 25.87 -10.20 4.27
N ALA A 169 25.62 -10.08 5.59
CA ALA A 169 26.35 -10.85 6.59
C ALA A 169 26.10 -12.37 6.46
N ARG A 170 24.85 -12.79 6.18
CA ARG A 170 24.53 -14.21 5.96
C ARG A 170 25.27 -14.79 4.75
N ILE A 171 25.36 -14.04 3.65
CA ILE A 171 26.11 -14.46 2.45
C ILE A 171 27.60 -14.54 2.77
N ASP A 172 28.15 -13.52 3.41
CA ASP A 172 29.57 -13.45 3.78
C ASP A 172 29.99 -14.63 4.69
N ASP A 173 29.17 -14.95 5.69
CA ASP A 173 29.38 -16.10 6.56
C ASP A 173 29.29 -17.43 5.81
N ALA A 174 28.36 -17.58 4.88
CA ALA A 174 28.22 -18.78 4.07
C ALA A 174 29.41 -18.97 3.13
N LEU A 175 29.88 -17.91 2.47
CA LEU A 175 31.07 -17.95 1.59
C LEU A 175 32.35 -18.29 2.36
N LYS A 176 32.56 -17.70 3.55
CA LYS A 176 33.69 -18.03 4.43
C LYS A 176 33.66 -19.48 4.87
N ALA A 177 32.47 -19.99 5.25
CA ALA A 177 32.32 -21.39 5.65
C ALA A 177 32.58 -22.36 4.50
N ALA A 178 32.21 -22.00 3.27
CA ALA A 178 32.47 -22.79 2.07
C ALA A 178 33.91 -22.68 1.56
N GLY A 179 34.68 -21.68 2.02
CA GLY A 179 36.04 -21.43 1.55
C GLY A 179 36.13 -20.99 0.08
N VAL A 180 35.06 -20.35 -0.41
CA VAL A 180 34.96 -19.89 -1.81
C VAL A 180 35.57 -18.50 -1.93
N TRP A 181 36.62 -18.37 -2.74
CA TRP A 181 37.31 -17.13 -3.02
C TRP A 181 37.66 -17.07 -4.52
N PRO A 182 37.50 -15.96 -5.22
CA PRO A 182 37.23 -14.57 -4.77
C PRO A 182 35.76 -14.10 -4.85
N THR A 183 34.80 -14.98 -4.64
CA THR A 183 33.37 -14.62 -4.70
C THR A 183 33.02 -13.67 -3.55
N GLU A 184 32.28 -12.62 -3.84
CA GLU A 184 31.91 -11.56 -2.90
C GLU A 184 30.37 -11.60 -2.62
N PRO A 185 29.88 -11.13 -1.46
CA PRO A 185 28.45 -11.09 -1.17
C PRO A 185 27.62 -10.33 -2.20
N GLY A 186 28.21 -9.32 -2.84
CA GLY A 186 27.57 -8.53 -3.89
C GLY A 186 27.18 -9.33 -5.14
N ASP A 187 27.86 -10.46 -5.42
CA ASP A 187 27.54 -11.35 -6.54
C ASP A 187 26.13 -11.99 -6.41
N PHE A 188 25.57 -12.01 -5.20
CA PHE A 188 24.26 -12.54 -4.87
C PHE A 188 23.20 -11.46 -4.63
N MET A 189 23.55 -10.19 -4.90
CA MET A 189 22.69 -9.06 -4.60
C MET A 189 22.50 -8.13 -5.81
N ALA A 190 21.31 -7.57 -5.93
CA ALA A 190 21.00 -6.50 -6.87
C ALA A 190 20.32 -5.32 -6.16
N ALA A 191 20.27 -4.16 -6.79
CA ALA A 191 19.53 -3.02 -6.27
C ALA A 191 18.56 -2.44 -7.31
N ILE A 192 17.43 -1.89 -6.83
CA ILE A 192 16.52 -1.06 -7.59
C ILE A 192 16.42 0.28 -6.87
N THR A 193 16.84 1.37 -7.51
CA THR A 193 16.94 2.68 -6.87
C THR A 193 16.89 3.83 -7.89
N ASP A 194 16.82 5.06 -7.39
CA ASP A 194 17.02 6.26 -8.21
C ASP A 194 18.52 6.55 -8.41
N PRO A 195 18.89 7.37 -9.40
CA PRO A 195 20.29 7.69 -9.68
C PRO A 195 20.96 8.56 -8.60
N ASP A 196 22.26 8.78 -8.79
CA ASP A 196 23.10 9.74 -8.07
C ASP A 196 23.12 9.51 -6.55
N LYS A 197 22.58 10.45 -5.79
CA LYS A 197 22.59 10.41 -4.32
C LYS A 197 21.92 9.16 -3.77
N SER A 198 20.85 8.70 -4.40
CA SER A 198 20.11 7.52 -3.94
C SER A 198 20.96 6.26 -4.08
N LEU A 199 21.55 6.04 -5.24
CA LEU A 199 22.47 4.93 -5.47
C LEU A 199 23.66 4.99 -4.51
N ASN A 200 24.34 6.13 -4.43
CA ASN A 200 25.52 6.31 -3.58
C ASN A 200 25.24 6.16 -2.07
N SER A 201 23.97 6.16 -1.66
CA SER A 201 23.57 5.93 -0.27
C SER A 201 23.41 4.45 0.08
N ILE A 202 23.35 3.57 -0.91
CA ILE A 202 23.25 2.12 -0.69
C ILE A 202 24.65 1.57 -0.38
N PRO A 203 24.86 0.91 0.77
CA PRO A 203 26.13 0.27 1.08
C PRO A 203 26.54 -0.74 0.00
N HIS A 204 27.83 -0.78 -0.32
CA HIS A 204 28.41 -1.72 -1.30
C HIS A 204 27.78 -1.65 -2.71
N HIS A 205 27.18 -0.52 -3.09
CA HIS A 205 26.49 -0.38 -4.38
C HIS A 205 27.39 -0.66 -5.59
N ASP A 206 28.68 -0.43 -5.48
CA ASP A 206 29.71 -0.68 -6.51
C ASP A 206 30.18 -2.14 -6.58
N GLN A 207 29.72 -2.99 -5.66
CA GLN A 207 30.02 -4.43 -5.59
C GLN A 207 28.82 -5.31 -5.97
N LEU A 208 27.64 -4.71 -6.18
CA LEU A 208 26.42 -5.44 -6.52
C LEU A 208 26.50 -6.00 -7.95
N ARG A 209 25.96 -7.21 -8.14
CA ARG A 209 25.91 -7.86 -9.46
C ARG A 209 25.15 -7.06 -10.51
N GLU A 210 24.08 -6.35 -10.10
CA GLU A 210 23.24 -5.57 -10.99
C GLU A 210 22.60 -4.40 -10.24
N VAL A 211 22.46 -3.26 -10.92
CA VAL A 211 21.82 -2.07 -10.38
C VAL A 211 20.83 -1.52 -11.41
N PHE A 212 19.55 -1.59 -11.09
CA PHE A 212 18.46 -1.06 -11.90
C PHE A 212 18.14 0.37 -11.48
N ILE A 213 18.42 1.33 -12.37
CA ILE A 213 18.23 2.77 -12.10
C ILE A 213 16.90 3.22 -12.67
N ASN A 214 15.97 3.59 -11.79
CA ASN A 214 14.67 4.12 -12.16
C ASN A 214 14.75 5.58 -12.64
N PRO A 215 13.84 6.03 -13.52
CA PRO A 215 13.63 7.44 -13.79
C PRO A 215 13.27 8.20 -12.48
N PRO A 216 13.97 9.32 -12.18
CA PRO A 216 13.80 10.02 -10.89
C PRO A 216 12.46 10.77 -10.76
N ASP A 217 11.77 10.99 -11.88
CA ASP A 217 10.50 11.72 -11.96
C ASP A 217 9.26 10.83 -11.74
N ILE A 218 9.44 9.65 -11.13
CA ILE A 218 8.37 8.72 -10.78
C ILE A 218 8.31 8.55 -9.26
N GLY A 219 7.18 8.88 -8.65
CA GLY A 219 6.93 8.67 -7.23
C GLY A 219 6.83 7.17 -6.87
N GLY A 220 7.20 6.78 -5.62
CA GLY A 220 7.21 5.36 -5.22
C GLY A 220 5.88 4.64 -5.45
N ARG A 221 4.75 5.25 -5.08
CA ARG A 221 3.41 4.65 -5.27
C ARG A 221 2.93 4.61 -6.73
N TYR A 222 3.63 5.31 -7.65
CA TYR A 222 3.38 5.31 -9.09
C TYR A 222 4.42 4.47 -9.85
N SER A 223 5.24 3.66 -9.18
CA SER A 223 6.37 2.95 -9.78
C SER A 223 6.09 1.49 -10.16
N ALA A 224 4.83 1.07 -10.16
CA ALA A 224 4.46 -0.33 -10.45
C ALA A 224 4.97 -0.83 -11.82
N LEU A 225 5.00 0.03 -12.82
CA LEU A 225 5.46 -0.28 -14.19
C LEU A 225 6.89 0.23 -14.47
N THR A 226 7.73 0.29 -13.44
CA THR A 226 9.18 0.53 -13.53
C THR A 226 9.96 -0.73 -13.15
N TYR A 227 11.28 -0.66 -13.03
CA TYR A 227 12.08 -1.78 -12.52
C TYR A 227 11.57 -2.35 -11.19
N VAL A 228 10.89 -1.54 -10.36
CA VAL A 228 10.31 -2.00 -9.08
C VAL A 228 9.34 -3.16 -9.28
N GLY A 229 8.44 -3.07 -10.25
CA GLY A 229 7.52 -4.16 -10.57
C GLY A 229 8.03 -5.09 -11.66
N LEU A 230 8.77 -4.56 -12.65
CA LEU A 230 9.15 -5.33 -13.84
C LEU A 230 10.28 -6.33 -13.59
N VAL A 231 11.25 -6.03 -12.70
CA VAL A 231 12.31 -6.99 -12.33
C VAL A 231 11.71 -8.22 -11.65
N PRO A 232 10.89 -8.10 -10.58
CA PRO A 232 10.23 -9.29 -10.02
C PRO A 232 9.27 -9.96 -11.00
N ALA A 233 8.55 -9.21 -11.86
CA ALA A 233 7.70 -9.79 -12.89
C ALA A 233 8.49 -10.66 -13.89
N ALA A 234 9.68 -10.21 -14.31
CA ALA A 234 10.58 -10.99 -15.15
C ALA A 234 11.02 -12.29 -14.47
N LEU A 235 11.41 -12.23 -13.20
CA LEU A 235 11.80 -13.40 -12.41
C LEU A 235 10.62 -14.39 -12.24
N LEU A 236 9.39 -13.88 -12.14
CA LEU A 236 8.17 -14.69 -12.11
C LEU A 236 7.81 -15.29 -13.48
N GLY A 237 8.47 -14.88 -14.57
CA GLY A 237 8.18 -15.36 -15.93
C GLY A 237 6.96 -14.69 -16.57
N VAL A 238 6.55 -13.52 -16.09
CA VAL A 238 5.44 -12.76 -16.65
C VAL A 238 5.79 -12.28 -18.06
N ASP A 239 4.82 -12.31 -18.97
CA ASP A 239 4.96 -11.71 -20.29
C ASP A 239 4.95 -10.18 -20.18
N LEU A 240 6.16 -9.61 -20.03
CA LEU A 240 6.35 -8.17 -19.85
C LEU A 240 5.88 -7.35 -21.05
N GLU A 241 6.05 -7.87 -22.26
CA GLU A 241 5.63 -7.17 -23.49
C GLU A 241 4.11 -7.01 -23.51
N LEU A 242 3.38 -8.09 -23.19
CA LEU A 242 1.92 -8.07 -23.12
C LEU A 242 1.43 -7.24 -21.94
N LEU A 243 2.07 -7.33 -20.75
CA LEU A 243 1.75 -6.50 -19.60
C LEU A 243 1.83 -5.00 -19.94
N LEU A 244 2.94 -4.60 -20.54
CA LEU A 244 3.18 -3.21 -20.94
C LEU A 244 2.30 -2.78 -22.13
N GLU A 245 1.94 -3.69 -23.04
CA GLU A 245 0.96 -3.42 -24.10
C GLU A 245 -0.40 -3.06 -23.50
N LYS A 246 -0.89 -3.83 -22.51
CA LYS A 246 -2.14 -3.52 -21.79
C LYS A 246 -2.08 -2.18 -21.07
N ALA A 247 -0.95 -1.88 -20.43
CA ALA A 247 -0.72 -0.59 -19.78
C ALA A 247 -0.76 0.58 -20.78
N ARG A 248 -0.04 0.48 -21.92
CA ARG A 248 -0.07 1.50 -22.98
C ARG A 248 -1.46 1.72 -23.54
N ALA A 249 -2.21 0.65 -23.78
CA ALA A 249 -3.60 0.74 -24.25
C ALA A 249 -4.46 1.54 -23.26
N MET A 250 -4.26 1.36 -21.95
CA MET A 250 -4.96 2.10 -20.92
C MET A 250 -4.54 3.59 -20.87
N VAL A 251 -3.24 3.91 -21.03
CA VAL A 251 -2.78 5.31 -21.15
C VAL A 251 -3.51 6.00 -22.30
N MET A 252 -3.57 5.34 -23.47
CA MET A 252 -4.27 5.88 -24.64
C MET A 252 -5.77 6.06 -24.40
N ALA A 253 -6.43 5.12 -23.72
CA ALA A 253 -7.83 5.22 -23.34
C ALA A 253 -8.08 6.38 -22.36
N CYS A 254 -7.15 6.61 -21.43
CA CYS A 254 -7.20 7.73 -20.48
C CYS A 254 -6.92 9.10 -21.12
N GLY A 255 -6.38 9.15 -22.34
CA GLY A 255 -6.24 10.37 -23.16
C GLY A 255 -7.52 10.79 -23.88
N VAL A 256 -8.58 9.96 -23.89
CA VAL A 256 -9.84 10.27 -24.58
C VAL A 256 -10.59 11.39 -23.84
N SER A 257 -10.99 12.45 -24.57
CA SER A 257 -11.62 13.64 -23.98
C SER A 257 -13.05 13.40 -23.46
N ASP A 258 -13.76 12.39 -23.97
CA ASP A 258 -15.10 12.03 -23.52
C ASP A 258 -15.05 11.28 -22.17
N PRO A 259 -15.48 11.86 -21.04
CA PRO A 259 -15.42 11.20 -19.75
C PRO A 259 -16.17 9.87 -19.68
N ALA A 260 -17.18 9.65 -20.49
CA ALA A 260 -17.93 8.40 -20.53
C ALA A 260 -17.12 7.24 -21.17
N LYS A 261 -16.09 7.56 -21.93
CA LYS A 261 -15.21 6.61 -22.60
C LYS A 261 -13.80 6.57 -22.03
N ASN A 262 -13.51 7.43 -21.07
CA ASN A 262 -12.22 7.55 -20.42
C ASN A 262 -12.24 6.85 -19.06
N PRO A 263 -11.60 5.67 -18.92
CA PRO A 263 -11.72 4.85 -17.72
C PRO A 263 -11.09 5.49 -16.49
N GLY A 264 -9.91 6.11 -16.62
CA GLY A 264 -9.23 6.78 -15.52
C GLY A 264 -9.94 8.06 -15.10
N LEU A 265 -10.35 8.91 -16.05
CA LEU A 265 -11.07 10.14 -15.76
C LEU A 265 -12.43 9.85 -15.11
N SER A 266 -13.22 8.90 -15.65
CA SER A 266 -14.51 8.51 -15.06
C SER A 266 -14.38 8.09 -13.60
N LEU A 267 -13.42 7.23 -13.30
CA LEU A 267 -13.15 6.73 -11.96
C LEU A 267 -12.67 7.86 -11.05
N GLY A 268 -11.73 8.68 -11.50
CA GLY A 268 -11.18 9.80 -10.72
C GLY A 268 -12.22 10.86 -10.37
N LEU A 269 -13.08 11.20 -11.34
CA LEU A 269 -14.22 12.11 -11.09
C LEU A 269 -15.18 11.52 -10.07
N ALA A 270 -15.52 10.22 -10.18
CA ALA A 270 -16.39 9.57 -9.21
C ALA A 270 -15.79 9.57 -7.80
N MET A 271 -14.52 9.19 -7.66
CA MET A 271 -13.80 9.19 -6.38
C MET A 271 -13.77 10.58 -5.75
N GLY A 272 -13.34 11.60 -6.50
CA GLY A 272 -13.22 12.97 -6.00
C GLY A 272 -14.56 13.61 -5.64
N VAL A 273 -15.58 13.45 -6.50
CA VAL A 273 -16.93 14.00 -6.28
C VAL A 273 -17.61 13.34 -5.09
N PHE A 274 -17.53 12.01 -4.98
CA PHE A 274 -18.15 11.30 -3.88
C PHE A 274 -17.50 11.64 -2.54
N ALA A 275 -16.17 11.70 -2.51
CA ALA A 275 -15.44 12.13 -1.31
C ALA A 275 -15.78 13.57 -0.91
N ALA A 276 -15.85 14.51 -1.86
CA ALA A 276 -16.28 15.88 -1.60
C ALA A 276 -17.72 15.99 -1.08
N ALA A 277 -18.57 15.03 -1.40
CA ALA A 277 -19.93 14.92 -0.92
C ALA A 277 -20.08 14.13 0.41
N GLY A 278 -18.96 13.74 1.06
CA GLY A 278 -18.94 12.98 2.30
C GLY A 278 -19.06 11.46 2.13
N ARG A 279 -18.93 10.96 0.91
CA ARG A 279 -18.82 9.53 0.58
C ARG A 279 -17.35 9.19 0.31
N ASP A 280 -16.53 9.28 1.34
CA ASP A 280 -15.08 9.23 1.26
C ASP A 280 -14.46 7.87 1.64
N LYS A 281 -15.25 6.86 2.03
CA LYS A 281 -14.78 5.51 2.36
C LYS A 281 -14.98 4.58 1.18
N LEU A 282 -13.89 4.36 0.43
CA LEU A 282 -13.89 3.53 -0.77
C LEU A 282 -13.61 2.07 -0.39
N THR A 283 -14.66 1.25 -0.36
CA THR A 283 -14.62 -0.14 0.13
C THR A 283 -14.44 -1.11 -1.02
N PHE A 284 -13.32 -1.85 -1.01
CA PHE A 284 -12.95 -2.79 -2.05
C PHE A 284 -13.53 -4.18 -1.83
N VAL A 285 -14.00 -4.79 -2.91
CA VAL A 285 -14.46 -6.19 -2.99
C VAL A 285 -13.78 -6.81 -4.20
N ILE A 286 -12.67 -7.48 -3.96
CA ILE A 286 -11.72 -7.94 -4.99
C ILE A 286 -11.72 -9.45 -5.05
N ASP A 287 -11.69 -10.04 -6.24
CA ASP A 287 -11.54 -11.49 -6.41
C ASP A 287 -10.21 -11.97 -5.85
N ARG A 288 -10.21 -13.20 -5.29
CA ARG A 288 -9.08 -13.74 -4.53
C ARG A 288 -7.76 -13.74 -5.31
N GLU A 289 -7.82 -13.98 -6.61
CA GLU A 289 -6.65 -14.04 -7.47
C GLU A 289 -6.01 -12.66 -7.67
N LEU A 290 -6.77 -11.58 -7.40
CA LEU A 290 -6.33 -10.20 -7.45
C LEU A 290 -6.26 -9.54 -6.06
N ALA A 291 -6.44 -10.28 -4.97
CA ALA A 291 -6.61 -9.71 -3.62
C ALA A 291 -5.46 -8.79 -3.19
N ALA A 292 -4.23 -9.08 -3.59
CA ALA A 292 -3.07 -8.22 -3.31
C ALA A 292 -3.10 -6.87 -4.06
N PHE A 293 -4.06 -6.65 -4.97
CA PHE A 293 -4.33 -5.32 -5.54
C PHE A 293 -4.84 -4.33 -4.47
N GLY A 294 -5.56 -4.83 -3.46
CA GLY A 294 -6.08 -4.03 -2.36
C GLY A 294 -5.01 -3.22 -1.64
N PRO A 295 -3.96 -3.82 -1.06
CA PRO A 295 -2.86 -3.09 -0.41
C PRO A 295 -2.11 -2.12 -1.32
N TRP A 296 -1.94 -2.44 -2.61
CA TRP A 296 -1.30 -1.55 -3.57
C TRP A 296 -2.14 -0.30 -3.85
N VAL A 297 -3.43 -0.48 -4.15
CA VAL A 297 -4.34 0.64 -4.44
C VAL A 297 -4.64 1.45 -3.17
N GLU A 298 -4.60 0.80 -2.00
CA GLU A 298 -4.69 1.47 -0.69
C GLU A 298 -3.57 2.50 -0.54
N GLN A 299 -2.31 2.11 -0.79
CA GLN A 299 -1.21 3.07 -0.76
C GLN A 299 -1.42 4.19 -1.76
N LEU A 300 -1.71 3.86 -3.01
CA LEU A 300 -1.87 4.83 -4.08
C LEU A 300 -2.88 5.92 -3.70
N ILE A 301 -4.06 5.52 -3.20
CA ILE A 301 -5.14 6.45 -2.83
C ILE A 301 -4.82 7.21 -1.55
N ALA A 302 -4.45 6.51 -0.49
CA ALA A 302 -4.24 7.10 0.83
C ALA A 302 -3.10 8.13 0.82
N GLU A 303 -1.96 7.76 0.24
CA GLU A 303 -0.79 8.62 0.19
C GLU A 303 -0.96 9.80 -0.79
N SER A 304 -1.77 9.63 -1.84
CA SER A 304 -2.04 10.71 -2.80
C SER A 304 -3.13 11.67 -2.35
N THR A 305 -4.15 11.22 -1.61
CA THR A 305 -5.34 12.03 -1.33
C THR A 305 -5.40 12.57 0.10
N GLY A 306 -4.72 11.93 1.07
CA GLY A 306 -4.76 12.31 2.47
C GLY A 306 -3.96 13.57 2.79
N LYS A 307 -4.46 14.76 2.42
CA LYS A 307 -3.69 16.02 2.48
C LYS A 307 -4.56 17.24 2.71
N ALA A 308 -3.91 18.33 3.12
CA ALA A 308 -4.54 19.64 3.11
C ALA A 308 -4.81 20.12 1.67
N ARG A 309 -5.86 20.91 1.49
CA ARG A 309 -6.16 21.55 0.19
C ARG A 309 -5.10 22.58 -0.14
N LEU A 310 -4.77 22.70 -1.42
CA LEU A 310 -3.89 23.76 -1.93
C LEU A 310 -4.45 25.15 -1.56
N GLY A 311 -3.56 26.06 -1.20
CA GLY A 311 -3.94 27.39 -0.73
C GLY A 311 -4.53 27.43 0.70
N ASN A 312 -4.65 26.30 1.39
CA ASN A 312 -5.17 26.20 2.76
C ASN A 312 -4.19 25.41 3.67
N ALA A 313 -2.92 25.79 3.62
CA ALA A 313 -1.90 25.18 4.47
C ALA A 313 -2.25 25.37 5.96
N GLY A 314 -2.35 24.26 6.71
CA GLY A 314 -2.77 24.26 8.11
C GLY A 314 -4.29 24.19 8.33
N GLY A 315 -5.11 24.15 7.25
CA GLY A 315 -6.52 23.77 7.34
C GLY A 315 -6.71 22.27 7.49
N PRO A 316 -7.97 21.80 7.77
CA PRO A 316 -8.25 20.38 7.87
C PRO A 316 -7.94 19.71 6.53
N GLY A 317 -7.28 18.55 6.61
CA GLY A 317 -7.03 17.71 5.45
C GLY A 317 -8.32 17.15 4.85
N VAL A 318 -8.19 16.62 3.65
CA VAL A 318 -9.20 15.85 2.95
C VAL A 318 -8.62 14.49 2.57
N GLY A 319 -9.38 13.63 1.93
CA GLY A 319 -8.86 12.39 1.39
C GLY A 319 -9.95 11.39 1.10
N VAL A 320 -9.58 10.36 0.39
CA VAL A 320 -10.36 9.14 0.21
C VAL A 320 -9.77 8.09 1.13
N VAL A 321 -10.56 7.49 1.99
CA VAL A 321 -10.16 6.41 2.88
C VAL A 321 -10.37 5.09 2.14
N PRO A 322 -9.31 4.43 1.66
CA PRO A 322 -9.44 3.10 1.08
C PRO A 322 -9.69 2.08 2.19
N VAL A 323 -10.66 1.21 1.97
CA VAL A 323 -11.06 0.16 2.91
C VAL A 323 -10.91 -1.19 2.20
N ASP A 324 -9.76 -1.80 2.39
CA ASP A 324 -9.46 -3.11 1.84
C ASP A 324 -9.76 -4.24 2.83
N GLY A 325 -10.15 -5.42 2.33
CA GLY A 325 -10.33 -6.63 3.12
C GLY A 325 -11.43 -6.56 4.18
N GLU A 326 -12.35 -5.57 4.15
CA GLU A 326 -13.49 -5.53 5.07
C GLU A 326 -14.58 -6.49 4.59
N PRO A 327 -15.06 -7.43 5.43
CA PRO A 327 -16.12 -8.36 5.04
C PRO A 327 -17.39 -7.65 4.64
N LEU A 328 -18.04 -8.11 3.56
CA LEU A 328 -19.24 -7.49 3.03
C LEU A 328 -20.46 -7.82 3.90
N GLY A 329 -21.00 -6.80 4.57
CA GLY A 329 -22.15 -6.89 5.46
C GLY A 329 -23.50 -6.52 4.83
N ALA A 330 -24.57 -6.60 5.61
CA ALA A 330 -25.87 -6.08 5.22
C ALA A 330 -25.85 -4.52 5.14
N PRO A 331 -26.73 -3.87 4.36
CA PRO A 331 -26.77 -2.40 4.29
C PRO A 331 -26.88 -1.72 5.66
N SER A 332 -27.53 -2.35 6.63
CA SER A 332 -27.74 -1.79 7.97
C SER A 332 -26.48 -1.62 8.82
N VAL A 333 -25.35 -2.26 8.45
CA VAL A 333 -24.09 -2.13 9.20
C VAL A 333 -23.17 -1.04 8.66
N TYR A 334 -23.62 -0.27 7.68
CA TYR A 334 -22.84 0.79 7.06
C TYR A 334 -23.43 2.18 7.32
N GLY A 335 -22.55 3.16 7.50
CA GLY A 335 -22.90 4.57 7.42
C GLY A 335 -23.11 5.05 5.97
N ASN A 336 -23.59 6.28 5.82
CA ASN A 336 -23.86 6.87 4.50
C ASN A 336 -22.58 7.40 3.81
N ASP A 337 -21.41 7.05 4.27
CA ASP A 337 -20.12 7.54 3.80
C ASP A 337 -19.36 6.54 2.88
N ARG A 338 -20.02 5.42 2.53
CA ARG A 338 -19.41 4.33 1.74
C ARG A 338 -19.64 4.48 0.25
N VAL A 339 -18.60 4.08 -0.50
CA VAL A 339 -18.64 3.72 -1.93
C VAL A 339 -18.06 2.32 -2.06
N PHE A 340 -18.72 1.42 -2.75
CA PHE A 340 -18.24 0.06 -2.94
C PHE A 340 -17.61 -0.08 -4.33
N VAL A 341 -16.45 -0.75 -4.40
CA VAL A 341 -15.75 -1.04 -5.65
C VAL A 341 -15.58 -2.54 -5.78
N ARG A 342 -16.22 -3.12 -6.79
CA ARG A 342 -16.09 -4.50 -7.18
C ARG A 342 -15.02 -4.62 -8.26
N ILE A 343 -13.95 -5.37 -8.01
CA ILE A 343 -12.95 -5.75 -9.01
C ILE A 343 -13.11 -7.26 -9.25
N ALA A 344 -13.61 -7.61 -10.43
CA ALA A 344 -13.95 -8.99 -10.81
C ALA A 344 -13.00 -9.48 -11.89
N LEU A 345 -12.43 -10.68 -11.70
CA LEU A 345 -11.63 -11.37 -12.70
C LEU A 345 -12.49 -12.38 -13.45
N ALA A 346 -12.44 -12.37 -14.78
CA ALA A 346 -13.19 -13.35 -15.56
C ALA A 346 -12.76 -14.77 -15.24
N GLY A 347 -13.74 -15.65 -15.01
CA GLY A 347 -13.50 -17.04 -14.63
C GLY A 347 -13.11 -17.27 -13.17
N SER A 348 -12.98 -16.23 -12.35
CA SER A 348 -12.76 -16.37 -10.91
C SER A 348 -13.98 -16.96 -10.19
N ALA A 349 -13.72 -17.66 -9.08
CA ALA A 349 -14.77 -18.11 -8.16
C ALA A 349 -15.26 -16.98 -7.22
N GLY A 350 -14.73 -15.75 -7.34
CA GLY A 350 -15.06 -14.60 -6.54
C GLY A 350 -14.04 -14.30 -5.43
N PRO A 351 -14.34 -13.34 -4.56
CA PRO A 351 -13.51 -12.97 -3.41
C PRO A 351 -13.28 -14.15 -2.46
N ASP A 352 -12.32 -13.97 -1.56
CA ASP A 352 -12.13 -14.92 -0.46
C ASP A 352 -13.46 -15.10 0.32
N PRO A 353 -13.86 -16.32 0.69
CA PRO A 353 -15.10 -16.56 1.43
C PRO A 353 -15.23 -15.77 2.74
N SER A 354 -14.12 -15.36 3.35
CA SER A 354 -14.12 -14.51 4.54
C SER A 354 -14.63 -13.08 4.26
N ILE A 355 -14.55 -12.62 3.00
CA ILE A 355 -15.10 -11.32 2.57
C ILE A 355 -16.63 -11.39 2.41
N GLY A 356 -17.19 -12.56 2.14
CA GLY A 356 -18.64 -12.78 2.09
C GLY A 356 -19.10 -13.67 0.95
N ALA A 357 -20.26 -14.27 1.14
CA ALA A 357 -20.94 -15.05 0.12
C ALA A 357 -21.92 -14.20 -0.70
N ASN A 358 -22.24 -14.64 -1.92
CA ASN A 358 -23.22 -13.98 -2.80
C ASN A 358 -22.94 -12.48 -3.02
N VAL A 359 -21.68 -12.16 -3.31
CA VAL A 359 -21.16 -10.80 -3.39
C VAL A 359 -22.00 -9.90 -4.31
N ASP A 360 -22.35 -10.36 -5.52
CA ASP A 360 -23.12 -9.54 -6.48
C ASP A 360 -24.52 -9.23 -5.98
N ALA A 361 -25.19 -10.19 -5.32
CA ALA A 361 -26.49 -9.95 -4.71
C ALA A 361 -26.37 -8.95 -3.56
N ARG A 362 -25.34 -9.05 -2.72
CA ARG A 362 -25.09 -8.10 -1.63
C ARG A 362 -24.79 -6.69 -2.15
N LEU A 363 -23.99 -6.57 -3.20
CA LEU A 363 -23.70 -5.28 -3.83
C LEU A 363 -24.97 -4.66 -4.47
N ALA A 364 -25.87 -5.48 -5.01
CA ALA A 364 -27.17 -5.00 -5.50
C ALA A 364 -28.06 -4.49 -4.36
N GLU A 365 -28.08 -5.16 -3.19
CA GLU A 365 -28.77 -4.68 -1.98
C GLU A 365 -28.19 -3.34 -1.49
N LEU A 366 -26.87 -3.20 -1.50
CA LEU A 366 -26.19 -1.96 -1.11
C LEU A 366 -26.51 -0.81 -2.09
N ALA A 367 -26.51 -1.08 -3.39
CA ALA A 367 -26.92 -0.11 -4.40
C ALA A 367 -28.39 0.32 -4.22
N ALA A 368 -29.29 -0.64 -3.94
CA ALA A 368 -30.70 -0.35 -3.65
C ALA A 368 -30.88 0.48 -2.37
N ALA A 369 -29.98 0.31 -1.38
CA ALA A 369 -29.94 1.10 -0.15
C ALA A 369 -29.33 2.50 -0.33
N GLY A 370 -28.89 2.87 -1.55
CA GLY A 370 -28.36 4.20 -1.87
C GLY A 370 -26.84 4.33 -1.75
N HIS A 371 -26.09 3.22 -1.61
CA HIS A 371 -24.65 3.26 -1.69
C HIS A 371 -24.19 3.22 -3.15
N PRO A 372 -23.28 4.09 -3.61
CA PRO A 372 -22.67 3.96 -4.93
C PRO A 372 -21.89 2.65 -5.04
N VAL A 373 -22.07 1.95 -6.16
CA VAL A 373 -21.33 0.71 -6.47
C VAL A 373 -20.68 0.86 -7.84
N ILE A 374 -19.37 0.79 -7.86
CA ILE A 374 -18.51 0.80 -9.04
C ILE A 374 -18.10 -0.65 -9.34
N ARG A 375 -18.20 -1.07 -10.61
CA ARG A 375 -17.75 -2.38 -11.06
C ARG A 375 -16.67 -2.24 -12.11
N ILE A 376 -15.58 -2.96 -11.92
CA ILE A 376 -14.45 -3.08 -12.85
C ILE A 376 -14.27 -4.55 -13.16
N ASN A 377 -14.39 -4.92 -14.43
CA ASN A 377 -14.20 -6.28 -14.90
C ASN A 377 -12.81 -6.41 -15.54
N VAL A 378 -12.00 -7.33 -15.04
CA VAL A 378 -10.68 -7.68 -15.53
C VAL A 378 -10.82 -8.98 -16.32
N GLY A 379 -10.45 -8.97 -17.60
CA GLY A 379 -10.63 -10.12 -18.49
C GLY A 379 -9.60 -11.23 -18.27
N ASP A 380 -8.37 -10.84 -17.95
CA ASP A 380 -7.24 -11.75 -17.68
C ASP A 380 -6.28 -11.13 -16.67
N LYS A 381 -5.51 -11.95 -15.96
CA LYS A 381 -4.52 -11.51 -14.97
C LYS A 381 -3.50 -10.51 -15.54
N ILE A 382 -3.14 -10.64 -16.80
CA ILE A 382 -2.17 -9.75 -17.45
C ILE A 382 -2.72 -8.32 -17.61
N GLU A 383 -4.03 -8.12 -17.57
CA GLU A 383 -4.67 -6.80 -17.59
C GLU A 383 -4.41 -5.99 -16.31
N ILE A 384 -3.75 -6.58 -15.31
CA ILE A 384 -3.25 -5.83 -14.14
C ILE A 384 -2.33 -4.67 -14.57
N GLY A 385 -1.61 -4.81 -15.69
CA GLY A 385 -0.84 -3.71 -16.30
C GLY A 385 -1.73 -2.52 -16.67
N ALA A 386 -2.92 -2.76 -17.18
CA ALA A 386 -3.90 -1.72 -17.48
C ALA A 386 -4.49 -1.12 -16.20
N GLU A 387 -4.76 -1.95 -15.18
CA GLU A 387 -5.33 -1.49 -13.92
C GLU A 387 -4.36 -0.61 -13.12
N PHE A 388 -3.06 -0.85 -13.17
CA PHE A 388 -2.09 0.08 -12.62
C PHE A 388 -2.31 1.49 -13.17
N VAL A 389 -2.33 1.65 -14.48
CA VAL A 389 -2.53 2.95 -15.14
C VAL A 389 -3.91 3.54 -14.86
N ARG A 390 -4.99 2.75 -14.92
CA ARG A 390 -6.35 3.23 -14.63
C ARG A 390 -6.42 3.90 -13.27
N TRP A 391 -5.90 3.24 -12.24
CA TRP A 391 -5.97 3.71 -10.86
C TRP A 391 -5.00 4.85 -10.58
N GLU A 392 -3.81 4.85 -11.18
CA GLU A 392 -2.87 5.98 -11.11
C GLU A 392 -3.48 7.25 -11.69
N VAL A 393 -4.07 7.18 -12.90
CA VAL A 393 -4.76 8.29 -13.54
C VAL A 393 -5.97 8.73 -12.72
N ALA A 394 -6.80 7.78 -12.25
CA ALA A 394 -7.98 8.09 -11.45
C ALA A 394 -7.62 8.80 -10.15
N THR A 395 -6.59 8.34 -9.46
CA THR A 395 -6.13 8.93 -8.19
C THR A 395 -5.56 10.33 -8.41
N ALA A 396 -4.75 10.53 -9.45
CA ALA A 396 -4.23 11.84 -9.81
C ALA A 396 -5.35 12.83 -10.13
N LEU A 397 -6.37 12.44 -10.90
CA LEU A 397 -7.50 13.31 -11.26
C LEU A 397 -8.50 13.50 -10.10
N ALA A 398 -8.65 12.52 -9.20
CA ALA A 398 -9.38 12.74 -7.95
C ALA A 398 -8.70 13.84 -7.11
N GLY A 399 -7.36 13.92 -7.12
CA GLY A 399 -6.60 15.01 -6.52
C GLY A 399 -6.97 16.38 -7.08
N ALA A 400 -7.12 16.49 -8.41
CA ALA A 400 -7.57 17.73 -9.06
C ALA A 400 -8.99 18.14 -8.64
N VAL A 401 -9.93 17.16 -8.52
CA VAL A 401 -11.29 17.41 -8.01
C VAL A 401 -11.27 17.89 -6.56
N LEU A 402 -10.41 17.30 -5.72
CA LEU A 402 -10.30 17.62 -4.30
C LEU A 402 -9.51 18.92 -4.05
N GLY A 403 -8.79 19.44 -5.05
CA GLY A 403 -7.95 20.64 -4.93
C GLY A 403 -6.70 20.39 -4.09
N ILE A 404 -6.04 19.26 -4.30
CA ILE A 404 -4.81 18.84 -3.62
C ILE A 404 -3.72 18.48 -4.62
N GLU A 405 -2.45 18.47 -4.17
CA GLU A 405 -1.33 17.89 -4.92
C GLU A 405 -1.25 16.38 -4.65
N PRO A 406 -1.48 15.48 -5.66
CA PRO A 406 -1.53 14.04 -5.40
C PRO A 406 -0.17 13.33 -5.42
N PHE A 407 0.94 14.03 -5.64
CA PHE A 407 2.25 13.40 -5.91
C PHE A 407 3.28 13.57 -4.79
N ASP A 408 3.07 14.48 -3.84
CA ASP A 408 3.91 14.66 -2.64
C ASP A 408 3.43 13.79 -1.45
N GLN A 409 4.17 13.80 -0.35
CA GLN A 409 3.82 13.15 0.92
C GLN A 409 4.45 13.90 2.12
N PRO A 410 3.93 15.10 2.46
CA PRO A 410 4.57 16.00 3.42
C PRO A 410 4.62 15.45 4.87
N ASN A 411 3.67 14.60 5.28
CA ASN A 411 3.55 14.14 6.66
C ASN A 411 4.35 12.86 6.97
N VAL A 412 4.99 12.23 5.98
CA VAL A 412 5.78 11.00 6.21
C VAL A 412 7.07 11.28 7.00
N GLU A 413 7.71 12.44 6.80
CA GLU A 413 8.97 12.78 7.46
C GLU A 413 8.82 13.02 8.97
N GLU A 414 7.64 13.42 9.46
CA GLU A 414 7.37 13.61 10.89
C GLU A 414 7.53 12.29 11.65
N ALA A 415 6.89 11.22 11.18
CA ALA A 415 7.00 9.90 11.80
C ALA A 415 8.43 9.35 11.77
N LYS A 416 9.16 9.56 10.67
CA LYS A 416 10.59 9.16 10.58
C LYS A 416 11.45 9.92 11.58
N THR A 417 11.16 11.21 11.80
CA THR A 417 11.89 12.03 12.77
C THR A 417 11.65 11.52 14.19
N ASN A 418 10.39 11.24 14.55
CA ASN A 418 10.03 10.68 15.84
C ASN A 418 10.65 9.27 16.04
N THR A 419 10.64 8.42 15.01
CA THR A 419 11.31 7.11 15.05
C THR A 419 12.81 7.24 15.30
N ARG A 420 13.51 8.14 14.59
CA ARG A 420 14.96 8.38 14.82
C ARG A 420 15.25 8.85 16.25
N ALA A 421 14.39 9.69 16.82
CA ALA A 421 14.53 10.15 18.20
C ALA A 421 14.39 8.99 19.19
N VAL A 422 13.51 8.03 18.94
CA VAL A 422 13.36 6.81 19.76
C VAL A 422 14.59 5.90 19.60
N ILE A 423 15.06 5.67 18.37
CA ILE A 423 16.28 4.85 18.12
C ILE A 423 17.48 5.41 18.87
N ALA A 424 17.69 6.73 18.89
CA ALA A 424 18.78 7.35 19.62
C ALA A 424 18.76 7.02 21.13
N THR A 425 17.60 6.77 21.71
CA THR A 425 17.51 6.37 23.13
C THR A 425 17.96 4.94 23.39
N PHE A 426 17.89 4.05 22.40
CA PHE A 426 18.44 2.69 22.51
C PHE A 426 19.97 2.70 22.47
N GLU A 427 20.56 3.58 21.65
CA GLU A 427 22.02 3.77 21.60
C GLU A 427 22.58 4.27 22.94
N ASP A 428 21.78 5.02 23.71
CA ASP A 428 22.11 5.50 25.06
C ASP A 428 21.84 4.48 26.18
N GLY A 429 21.36 3.26 25.85
CA GLY A 429 21.09 2.18 26.80
C GLY A 429 19.77 2.27 27.57
N ALA A 430 18.88 3.18 27.19
CA ALA A 430 17.52 3.25 27.74
C ALA A 430 16.59 2.34 26.94
N GLY A 431 15.97 1.34 27.57
CA GLY A 431 15.03 0.43 26.87
C GLY A 431 13.73 1.12 26.44
N ALA A 432 13.14 0.68 25.33
CA ALA A 432 11.88 1.20 24.78
C ALA A 432 10.70 1.15 25.75
N SER A 433 10.61 0.09 26.55
CA SER A 433 9.50 -0.17 27.47
C SER A 433 9.32 0.88 28.57
N ALA A 434 10.37 1.68 28.85
CA ALA A 434 10.30 2.73 29.87
C ALA A 434 9.66 4.04 29.35
N GLN A 435 9.48 4.18 28.03
CA GLN A 435 9.12 5.47 27.44
C GLN A 435 7.65 5.61 27.04
N ASP A 436 6.91 4.50 26.89
CA ASP A 436 5.52 4.59 26.44
C ASP A 436 4.73 3.28 26.71
N PRO A 437 4.11 3.13 27.89
CA PRO A 437 3.45 1.90 28.27
C PRO A 437 2.17 1.67 27.47
N ALA A 438 2.12 0.58 26.70
CA ALA A 438 0.88 0.05 26.13
C ALA A 438 0.12 -0.76 27.19
N LEU A 439 -1.21 -0.73 27.15
CA LEU A 439 -2.06 -1.51 28.05
C LEU A 439 -2.01 -3.00 27.68
N ALA A 440 -1.82 -3.88 28.66
CA ALA A 440 -1.75 -5.30 28.39
C ALA A 440 -3.11 -5.89 27.97
N ALA A 441 -3.17 -6.53 26.82
CA ALA A 441 -4.40 -7.17 26.32
C ALA A 441 -4.96 -8.23 27.27
N THR A 442 -4.08 -8.88 28.04
CA THR A 442 -4.42 -9.93 29.01
C THR A 442 -5.14 -9.40 30.26
N ASP A 443 -5.04 -8.09 30.56
CA ASP A 443 -5.93 -7.44 31.52
C ASP A 443 -7.24 -7.03 30.80
N GLU A 444 -8.08 -8.02 30.53
CA GLU A 444 -9.32 -7.83 29.78
C GLU A 444 -10.25 -6.78 30.41
N THR A 445 -10.25 -6.65 31.74
CA THR A 445 -11.10 -5.68 32.46
C THR A 445 -10.63 -4.25 32.21
N ALA A 446 -9.34 -3.98 32.38
CA ALA A 446 -8.77 -2.66 32.12
C ALA A 446 -8.85 -2.32 30.62
N THR A 447 -8.56 -3.30 29.77
CA THR A 447 -8.64 -3.15 28.30
C THR A 447 -10.07 -2.83 27.85
N ALA A 448 -11.09 -3.52 28.36
CA ALA A 448 -12.49 -3.24 28.04
C ALA A 448 -12.91 -1.83 28.48
N ALA A 449 -12.51 -1.41 29.69
CA ALA A 449 -12.78 -0.06 30.19
C ALA A 449 -12.10 1.03 29.33
N ALA A 450 -10.84 0.83 28.94
CA ALA A 450 -10.09 1.74 28.09
C ALA A 450 -10.71 1.80 26.68
N LEU A 451 -11.04 0.66 26.06
CA LEU A 451 -11.71 0.60 24.77
C LEU A 451 -13.08 1.32 24.80
N LYS A 452 -13.88 1.14 25.85
CA LYS A 452 -15.16 1.83 26.01
C LYS A 452 -14.98 3.35 26.05
N ALA A 453 -14.01 3.82 26.82
CA ALA A 453 -13.68 5.25 26.88
C ALA A 453 -13.18 5.77 25.52
N HIS A 454 -12.32 5.03 24.86
CA HIS A 454 -11.73 5.38 23.58
C HIS A 454 -12.75 5.41 22.44
N LEU A 455 -13.71 4.48 22.43
CA LEU A 455 -14.83 4.46 21.47
C LEU A 455 -15.67 5.75 21.50
N GLY A 456 -15.72 6.45 22.63
CA GLY A 456 -16.36 7.75 22.74
C GLY A 456 -15.75 8.85 21.85
N ALA A 457 -14.52 8.68 21.38
CA ALA A 457 -13.85 9.59 20.46
C ALA A 457 -14.05 9.22 18.97
N LEU A 458 -14.68 8.09 18.64
CA LEU A 458 -14.94 7.67 17.27
C LEU A 458 -16.08 8.50 16.66
N LEU A 459 -15.74 9.36 15.72
CA LEU A 459 -16.66 10.30 15.10
C LEU A 459 -17.71 9.61 14.21
N ALA A 460 -18.85 10.26 14.03
CA ALA A 460 -19.96 9.76 13.22
C ALA A 460 -19.59 9.57 11.73
N ASN A 461 -18.69 10.38 11.20
CA ASN A 461 -18.11 10.29 9.85
C ASN A 461 -16.68 9.75 9.87
N GLY A 462 -16.21 9.21 11.00
CA GLY A 462 -14.86 8.70 11.18
C GLY A 462 -14.65 7.31 10.60
N TYR A 463 -13.42 6.85 10.70
CA TYR A 463 -13.02 5.46 10.45
C TYR A 463 -12.14 4.95 11.59
N ALA A 464 -12.16 3.66 11.82
CA ALA A 464 -11.30 3.00 12.79
C ALA A 464 -10.15 2.29 12.08
N SER A 465 -8.92 2.62 12.45
CA SER A 465 -7.70 1.99 11.93
C SER A 465 -7.08 1.10 12.99
N ILE A 466 -6.95 -0.19 12.70
CA ILE A 466 -6.24 -1.16 13.52
C ILE A 466 -4.83 -1.29 12.95
N GLN A 467 -3.83 -0.96 13.74
CA GLN A 467 -2.42 -0.91 13.37
C GLN A 467 -1.66 -2.00 14.11
N ALA A 468 -1.30 -3.11 13.43
CA ALA A 468 -0.72 -4.29 14.06
C ALA A 468 0.79 -4.37 13.81
N TYR A 469 1.60 -4.08 14.82
CA TYR A 469 3.05 -4.24 14.80
C TYR A 469 3.43 -5.63 15.31
N VAL A 470 3.09 -6.63 14.53
CA VAL A 470 3.40 -8.05 14.78
C VAL A 470 3.58 -8.77 13.44
N HIS A 471 4.29 -9.89 13.45
CA HIS A 471 4.40 -10.74 12.26
C HIS A 471 3.03 -11.17 11.74
N GLN A 472 2.77 -10.97 10.44
CA GLN A 472 1.55 -11.39 9.76
C GLN A 472 1.47 -12.90 9.62
N THR A 473 0.36 -13.49 10.04
CA THR A 473 0.05 -14.92 9.84
C THR A 473 -1.42 -15.09 9.49
N PRO A 474 -1.82 -16.20 8.82
CA PRO A 474 -3.23 -16.47 8.55
C PRO A 474 -4.12 -16.51 9.81
N ALA A 475 -3.56 -16.95 10.95
CA ALA A 475 -4.28 -16.96 12.22
C ALA A 475 -4.56 -15.55 12.73
N ARG A 476 -3.57 -14.65 12.67
CA ARG A 476 -3.68 -13.25 13.06
C ARG A 476 -4.56 -12.45 12.10
N ASP A 477 -4.46 -12.71 10.79
CA ASP A 477 -5.37 -12.12 9.79
C ASP A 477 -6.83 -12.45 10.13
N LYS A 478 -7.11 -13.70 10.47
CA LYS A 478 -8.46 -14.13 10.88
C LYS A 478 -8.93 -13.46 12.18
N ALA A 479 -8.06 -13.32 13.17
CA ALA A 479 -8.38 -12.65 14.43
C ALA A 479 -8.65 -11.15 14.23
N LEU A 480 -7.80 -10.46 13.47
CA LEU A 480 -7.98 -9.06 13.12
C LEU A 480 -9.24 -8.84 12.28
N LEU A 481 -9.57 -9.79 11.39
CA LEU A 481 -10.82 -9.76 10.62
C LEU A 481 -12.05 -9.86 11.53
N ALA A 482 -12.02 -10.69 12.58
CA ALA A 482 -13.10 -10.79 13.56
C ALA A 482 -13.24 -9.49 14.36
N ILE A 483 -12.13 -8.93 14.85
CA ILE A 483 -12.09 -7.67 15.60
C ILE A 483 -12.64 -6.51 14.76
N ARG A 484 -12.17 -6.34 13.51
CA ARG A 484 -12.65 -5.26 12.64
C ARG A 484 -14.13 -5.41 12.30
N THR A 485 -14.60 -6.65 12.05
CA THR A 485 -16.00 -6.92 11.73
C THR A 485 -16.90 -6.58 12.91
N LEU A 486 -16.52 -7.00 14.12
CA LEU A 486 -17.26 -6.67 15.34
C LEU A 486 -17.33 -5.15 15.55
N LEU A 487 -16.22 -4.43 15.34
CA LEU A 487 -16.14 -2.98 15.47
C LEU A 487 -17.05 -2.30 14.43
N ARG A 488 -16.97 -2.68 13.15
CA ARG A 488 -17.82 -2.15 12.09
C ARG A 488 -19.31 -2.39 12.37
N ASP A 489 -19.69 -3.63 12.69
CA ASP A 489 -21.10 -4.01 12.86
C ASP A 489 -21.77 -3.28 14.03
N LYS A 490 -21.02 -2.91 15.05
CA LYS A 490 -21.52 -2.20 16.23
C LYS A 490 -21.47 -0.69 16.10
N THR A 491 -20.46 -0.16 15.42
CA THR A 491 -20.28 1.29 15.29
C THR A 491 -20.79 1.86 13.97
N HIS A 492 -20.99 1.03 12.95
CA HIS A 492 -21.33 1.39 11.56
C HIS A 492 -20.24 2.26 10.90
N ARG A 493 -19.00 2.19 11.40
CA ARG A 493 -17.85 2.94 10.84
C ARG A 493 -17.00 2.06 9.96
N ALA A 494 -16.33 2.68 9.00
CA ALA A 494 -15.32 2.01 8.21
C ALA A 494 -14.18 1.52 9.09
N THR A 495 -13.66 0.34 8.76
CA THR A 495 -12.52 -0.23 9.48
C THR A 495 -11.39 -0.56 8.52
N THR A 496 -10.17 -0.14 8.85
CA THR A 496 -8.95 -0.53 8.14
C THR A 496 -8.06 -1.37 9.05
N VAL A 497 -7.28 -2.26 8.47
CA VAL A 497 -6.26 -3.04 9.19
C VAL A 497 -4.96 -2.91 8.41
N GLY A 498 -3.89 -2.51 9.09
CA GLY A 498 -2.57 -2.42 8.51
C GLY A 498 -1.52 -3.07 9.39
N TYR A 499 -0.59 -3.82 8.77
CA TYR A 499 0.58 -4.32 9.50
C TYR A 499 1.70 -3.28 9.50
N GLY A 500 2.24 -3.00 10.68
CA GLY A 500 3.40 -2.14 10.84
C GLY A 500 4.72 -2.91 10.68
N PRO A 501 5.76 -2.29 10.16
CA PRO A 501 5.81 -0.88 9.73
C PRO A 501 5.30 -0.61 8.30
N ARG A 502 4.85 -1.62 7.55
CA ARG A 502 4.42 -1.50 6.14
C ARG A 502 3.45 -0.32 5.93
N PHE A 503 2.41 -0.20 6.78
CA PHE A 503 1.40 0.86 6.62
C PHE A 503 1.95 2.28 6.82
N LEU A 504 3.09 2.47 7.51
CA LEU A 504 3.76 3.79 7.59
C LEU A 504 4.13 4.34 6.22
N HIS A 505 4.43 3.43 5.28
CA HIS A 505 4.79 3.71 3.90
C HIS A 505 3.60 3.56 2.94
N SER A 506 2.36 3.51 3.44
CA SER A 506 1.14 3.45 2.63
C SER A 506 0.07 4.41 3.17
N THR A 507 -0.69 4.03 4.20
CA THR A 507 -1.77 4.84 4.78
C THR A 507 -1.29 5.93 5.73
N GLY A 508 -0.02 5.93 6.13
CA GLY A 508 0.55 6.86 7.09
C GLY A 508 0.37 8.34 6.73
N GLN A 509 0.41 8.69 5.44
CA GLN A 509 0.11 10.05 4.97
C GLN A 509 -1.35 10.42 5.22
N LEU A 510 -2.31 9.53 4.93
CA LEU A 510 -3.73 9.76 5.16
C LEU A 510 -4.04 9.91 6.66
N HIS A 511 -3.43 9.09 7.50
CA HIS A 511 -3.64 9.11 8.95
C HIS A 511 -3.30 10.48 9.55
N LYS A 512 -2.27 11.15 9.06
CA LYS A 512 -1.69 12.38 9.63
C LYS A 512 -2.05 13.63 8.84
N GLY A 513 -2.10 13.53 7.51
CA GLY A 513 -2.38 14.65 6.62
C GLY A 513 -3.80 14.74 6.11
N GLY A 514 -4.58 13.67 6.24
CA GLY A 514 -5.98 13.60 5.82
C GLY A 514 -6.94 14.38 6.73
N ALA A 515 -8.24 14.20 6.51
CA ALA A 515 -9.25 14.72 7.41
C ALA A 515 -9.04 14.15 8.83
N PRO A 516 -9.13 14.97 9.90
CA PRO A 516 -8.86 14.53 11.28
C PRO A 516 -10.05 13.72 11.85
N ILE A 517 -10.36 12.60 11.19
CA ILE A 517 -11.50 11.72 11.49
C ILE A 517 -11.09 10.28 11.79
N GLY A 518 -9.77 10.01 11.83
CA GLY A 518 -9.22 8.72 12.18
C GLY A 518 -9.34 8.43 13.68
N TRP A 519 -9.65 7.20 14.01
CA TRP A 519 -9.60 6.60 15.34
C TRP A 519 -8.64 5.41 15.28
N PHE A 520 -7.64 5.36 16.15
CA PHE A 520 -6.52 4.44 16.02
C PHE A 520 -6.45 3.47 17.20
N LEU A 521 -6.33 2.18 16.87
CA LEU A 521 -6.03 1.10 17.79
C LEU A 521 -4.69 0.49 17.38
N GLN A 522 -3.62 0.83 18.10
CA GLN A 522 -2.29 0.31 17.82
C GLN A 522 -2.01 -0.92 18.68
N LEU A 523 -1.68 -2.03 18.03
CA LEU A 523 -1.37 -3.31 18.65
C LEU A 523 0.13 -3.57 18.49
N VAL A 524 0.82 -3.84 19.61
CA VAL A 524 2.25 -4.15 19.63
C VAL A 524 2.47 -5.52 20.28
N GLY A 525 3.49 -6.24 19.84
CA GLY A 525 3.93 -7.51 20.45
C GLY A 525 5.20 -7.34 21.27
N GLU A 526 5.62 -8.40 21.92
CA GLU A 526 6.96 -8.54 22.48
C GLU A 526 7.82 -9.41 21.55
N HIS A 527 9.13 -9.23 21.59
CA HIS A 527 10.09 -9.92 20.73
C HIS A 527 10.97 -10.88 21.55
N PRO A 528 10.44 -12.04 22.02
CA PRO A 528 11.21 -12.99 22.80
C PRO A 528 12.38 -13.61 22.04
N THR A 529 12.28 -13.63 20.71
CA THR A 529 13.38 -13.92 19.79
C THR A 529 13.61 -12.68 18.95
N ASP A 530 14.80 -12.12 19.03
CA ASP A 530 15.16 -10.91 18.28
C ASP A 530 16.37 -11.18 17.40
N LEU A 531 16.59 -10.32 16.41
CA LEU A 531 17.69 -10.42 15.44
C LEU A 531 18.51 -9.14 15.44
N GLU A 532 19.82 -9.31 15.53
CA GLU A 532 20.77 -8.21 15.38
C GLU A 532 20.79 -7.68 13.94
N ILE A 533 20.95 -6.36 13.77
CA ILE A 533 21.20 -5.74 12.48
C ILE A 533 22.69 -5.45 12.38
N PRO A 534 23.45 -6.14 11.50
CA PRO A 534 24.89 -5.95 11.39
C PRO A 534 25.28 -4.47 11.18
N GLY A 535 26.21 -3.98 11.98
CA GLY A 535 26.67 -2.60 11.94
C GLY A 535 25.75 -1.56 12.57
N LYS A 536 24.66 -1.98 13.24
CA LYS A 536 23.78 -1.10 14.01
C LYS A 536 23.90 -1.41 15.50
N ALA A 537 23.60 -0.41 16.33
CA ALA A 537 23.54 -0.53 17.79
C ALA A 537 22.16 -0.98 18.29
N TYR A 538 21.25 -1.31 17.39
CA TYR A 538 19.89 -1.76 17.69
C TYR A 538 19.51 -2.99 16.86
N THR A 539 18.54 -3.73 17.33
CA THR A 539 18.02 -4.96 16.74
C THR A 539 16.78 -4.69 15.85
N PHE A 540 16.30 -5.70 15.13
CA PHE A 540 15.04 -5.61 14.40
C PHE A 540 13.84 -5.39 15.33
N GLY A 541 13.79 -6.06 16.50
CA GLY A 541 12.75 -5.84 17.50
C GLY A 541 12.74 -4.40 18.04
N GLN A 542 13.93 -3.85 18.32
CA GLN A 542 14.04 -2.45 18.71
C GLN A 542 13.65 -1.49 17.58
N LEU A 543 13.92 -1.83 16.34
CA LEU A 543 13.53 -1.01 15.18
C LEU A 543 12.01 -0.94 15.03
N ILE A 544 11.30 -2.08 15.07
CA ILE A 544 9.84 -2.10 14.94
C ILE A 544 9.16 -1.40 16.13
N ASP A 545 9.70 -1.55 17.35
CA ASP A 545 9.23 -0.83 18.54
C ASP A 545 9.39 0.68 18.39
N ALA A 546 10.55 1.14 17.89
CA ALA A 546 10.80 2.56 17.64
C ALA A 546 9.82 3.12 16.60
N GLN A 547 9.51 2.33 15.57
CA GLN A 547 8.54 2.70 14.53
C GLN A 547 7.12 2.81 15.10
N ALA A 548 6.70 1.86 15.93
CA ALA A 548 5.40 1.89 16.60
C ALA A 548 5.25 3.11 17.53
N ILE A 549 6.27 3.38 18.36
CA ILE A 549 6.29 4.52 19.27
C ILE A 549 6.31 5.85 18.47
N GLY A 550 7.15 5.95 17.45
CA GLY A 550 7.27 7.14 16.63
C GLY A 550 5.97 7.48 15.89
N ASP A 551 5.25 6.47 15.40
CA ASP A 551 3.94 6.63 14.77
C ASP A 551 2.89 7.10 15.78
N ALA A 552 2.81 6.45 16.95
CA ALA A 552 1.87 6.81 17.99
C ALA A 552 2.04 8.27 18.44
N ARG A 553 3.27 8.69 18.70
CA ARG A 553 3.58 10.09 19.05
C ARG A 553 3.14 11.06 17.96
N THR A 554 3.37 10.71 16.68
CA THR A 554 2.94 11.57 15.57
C THR A 554 1.41 11.68 15.51
N ILE A 555 0.67 10.60 15.72
CA ILE A 555 -0.80 10.61 15.78
C ILE A 555 -1.29 11.47 16.95
N GLU A 556 -0.66 11.37 18.13
CA GLU A 556 -0.97 12.19 19.30
C GLU A 556 -0.66 13.68 19.08
N ASP A 557 0.45 14.01 18.43
CA ASP A 557 0.83 15.38 18.07
C ASP A 557 -0.23 16.04 17.16
N HIS A 558 -0.82 15.26 16.26
CA HIS A 558 -1.97 15.65 15.42
C HIS A 558 -3.32 15.66 16.19
N LYS A 559 -3.32 15.39 17.50
CA LYS A 559 -4.51 15.35 18.37
C LYS A 559 -5.57 14.34 17.94
N LEU A 560 -5.13 13.27 17.30
CA LEU A 560 -5.99 12.17 16.91
C LEU A 560 -6.08 11.11 18.03
N PRO A 561 -7.26 10.50 18.22
CA PRO A 561 -7.41 9.49 19.26
C PRO A 561 -6.65 8.20 18.91
N ILE A 562 -5.73 7.81 19.77
CA ILE A 562 -5.00 6.54 19.69
C ILE A 562 -5.03 5.81 21.02
N LEU A 563 -5.24 4.51 20.99
CA LEU A 563 -5.09 3.60 22.12
C LEU A 563 -4.08 2.51 21.76
N ARG A 564 -3.08 2.32 22.62
CA ARG A 564 -2.03 1.32 22.42
C ARG A 564 -2.26 0.10 23.31
N ILE A 565 -2.24 -1.09 22.70
CA ILE A 565 -2.44 -2.37 23.39
C ILE A 565 -1.22 -3.28 23.15
N ASN A 566 -0.62 -3.78 24.23
CA ASN A 566 0.42 -4.81 24.17
C ASN A 566 -0.24 -6.19 24.16
N LEU A 567 0.00 -6.95 23.10
CA LEU A 567 -0.48 -8.33 22.93
C LEU A 567 0.35 -9.36 23.72
N GLY A 568 1.51 -8.94 24.27
CA GLY A 568 2.43 -9.79 25.00
C GLY A 568 3.33 -10.66 24.09
N PRO A 569 4.02 -11.65 24.70
CA PRO A 569 4.94 -12.53 23.98
C PRO A 569 4.23 -13.56 23.06
N ASP A 570 2.93 -13.78 23.24
CA ASP A 570 2.06 -14.59 22.39
C ASP A 570 0.96 -13.68 21.79
N PRO A 571 1.21 -13.07 20.62
CA PRO A 571 0.24 -12.19 19.98
C PRO A 571 -1.11 -12.87 19.64
N ASP A 572 -1.14 -14.19 19.43
CA ASP A 572 -2.39 -14.90 19.12
C ASP A 572 -3.29 -14.97 20.38
N ALA A 573 -2.71 -15.25 21.55
CA ALA A 573 -3.42 -15.19 22.83
C ALA A 573 -3.85 -13.75 23.18
N GLY A 574 -2.98 -12.75 22.89
CA GLY A 574 -3.27 -11.33 23.07
C GLY A 574 -4.43 -10.85 22.22
N LEU A 575 -4.49 -11.24 20.94
CA LEU A 575 -5.61 -10.92 20.03
C LEU A 575 -6.92 -11.54 20.50
N ALA A 576 -6.90 -12.78 20.98
CA ALA A 576 -8.09 -13.43 21.54
C ALA A 576 -8.60 -12.71 22.80
N ALA A 577 -7.72 -12.24 23.67
CA ALA A 577 -8.07 -11.43 24.85
C ALA A 577 -8.65 -10.06 24.41
N LEU A 578 -8.02 -9.40 23.45
CA LEU A 578 -8.51 -8.12 22.90
C LEU A 578 -9.91 -8.26 22.29
N GLU A 579 -10.19 -9.31 21.54
CA GLU A 579 -11.52 -9.57 20.97
C GLU A 579 -12.59 -9.67 22.06
N ARG A 580 -12.31 -10.40 23.16
CA ARG A 580 -13.24 -10.49 24.28
C ARG A 580 -13.44 -9.15 25.00
N ALA A 581 -12.35 -8.40 25.22
CA ALA A 581 -12.42 -7.07 25.83
C ALA A 581 -13.22 -6.09 24.96
N LEU A 582 -13.01 -6.10 23.63
CA LEU A 582 -13.77 -5.27 22.68
C LEU A 582 -15.25 -5.65 22.68
N ALA A 583 -15.56 -6.95 22.67
CA ALA A 583 -16.95 -7.42 22.73
C ALA A 583 -17.65 -6.98 24.04
N ALA A 584 -16.93 -6.94 25.16
CA ALA A 584 -17.47 -6.41 26.42
C ALA A 584 -17.69 -4.89 26.35
N ALA A 585 -16.71 -4.12 25.85
CA ALA A 585 -16.80 -2.67 25.68
C ALA A 585 -18.01 -2.26 24.79
N LEU A 586 -18.24 -2.99 23.70
CA LEU A 586 -19.32 -2.70 22.72
C LEU A 586 -20.72 -3.17 23.18
N LYS A 587 -20.85 -3.98 24.23
CA LYS A 587 -22.16 -4.32 24.81
C LYS A 587 -22.71 -3.20 25.70
N GLU A 588 -21.83 -2.40 26.24
CA GLU A 588 -22.14 -1.35 27.20
C GLU A 588 -22.11 0.07 26.58
N ALA A 589 -21.68 0.19 25.30
CA ALA A 589 -21.66 1.42 24.53
C ALA A 589 -22.97 1.58 23.75
#